data_6f9e3176727f37b59725cd6dd26adae8
#
_entry.id   6f9e3176727f37b59725cd6dd26adae8
#
_cell.length_a   1.000
_cell.length_b   1.000
_cell.length_c   1.000
_cell.angle_alpha   90.00
_cell.angle_beta   90.00
_cell.angle_gamma   90.00
#
_symmetry.space_group_name_H-M   'P 1'
#
loop_
_entity.id
_entity.type
_entity.pdbx_description
1 polymer ?
#
loop_
_entity_poly.entity_id
_entity_poly.type
_entity_poly.pdbx_seq_one_letter_code
_entity_poly.pdbx_strand_id
1 'polypeptide(L)'
;MAYRQLTLEQAAALLRCPERFLREQAIQGGLPHVRQGDNLLFSQEELLNWSSIHLLDNRKCRKKEQILSEGDQRQERILPGNYCSLEGISPQLKGKSKASILMSLTELAEKTGLLYDSSDFYESLRLREEQASTALPGGVALVHPHSRDEFLFEDSFICMAKSQYPIFFGEENGRTSDLFFVVACKDELHLPVLGCLGRLIAETTLLGDLRLAESAEEMLMTLHKAEQNPSCLLTD
;
A
#
# COMPACT_ATOMS: atom_id res chain seq x y z
N MET A 1 14.71 -11.63 17.87
CA MET A 1 15.16 -11.60 16.45
C MET A 1 16.02 -10.36 16.27
N ALA A 2 17.14 -10.44 15.55
CA ALA A 2 17.98 -9.28 15.31
C ALA A 2 17.29 -8.40 14.28
N TYR A 3 16.78 -7.24 14.67
CA TYR A 3 16.25 -6.23 13.77
C TYR A 3 17.33 -5.86 12.75
N ARG A 4 17.01 -6.02 11.47
CA ARG A 4 17.94 -5.63 10.39
C ARG A 4 18.06 -4.10 10.41
N GLN A 5 19.20 -3.60 10.85
CA GLN A 5 19.53 -2.19 10.79
C GLN A 5 20.08 -1.86 9.40
N LEU A 6 19.57 -0.78 8.84
CA LEU A 6 19.97 -0.27 7.52
C LEU A 6 20.74 1.03 7.70
N THR A 7 21.80 1.21 6.90
CA THR A 7 22.47 2.51 6.75
C THR A 7 21.57 3.48 5.97
N LEU A 8 21.91 4.76 5.98
CA LEU A 8 21.19 5.78 5.21
C LEU A 8 21.10 5.43 3.71
N GLU A 9 22.21 4.96 3.13
CA GLU A 9 22.29 4.51 1.74
C GLU A 9 21.34 3.32 1.47
N GLN A 10 21.39 2.30 2.33
CA GLN A 10 20.51 1.14 2.22
C GLN A 10 19.02 1.50 2.39
N ALA A 11 18.74 2.41 3.33
CA ALA A 11 17.39 2.93 3.54
C ALA A 11 16.89 3.73 2.33
N ALA A 12 17.74 4.55 1.73
CA ALA A 12 17.44 5.32 0.52
C ALA A 12 17.19 4.41 -0.68
N ALA A 13 18.01 3.37 -0.86
CA ALA A 13 17.83 2.36 -1.89
C ALA A 13 16.51 1.58 -1.70
N LEU A 14 16.20 1.16 -0.45
CA LEU A 14 14.97 0.44 -0.14
C LEU A 14 13.71 1.26 -0.44
N LEU A 15 13.72 2.55 -0.07
CA LEU A 15 12.57 3.45 -0.28
C LEU A 15 12.57 4.12 -1.66
N ARG A 16 13.61 3.89 -2.47
CA ARG A 16 13.82 4.55 -3.77
C ARG A 16 13.66 6.07 -3.68
N CYS A 17 14.31 6.67 -2.68
CA CYS A 17 14.28 8.10 -2.45
C CYS A 17 15.70 8.63 -2.15
N PRO A 18 15.96 9.95 -2.34
CA PRO A 18 17.27 10.52 -2.08
C PRO A 18 17.69 10.41 -0.60
N GLU A 19 18.94 10.09 -0.33
CA GLU A 19 19.51 10.11 1.03
C GLU A 19 19.28 11.45 1.74
N ARG A 20 19.39 12.55 1.01
CA ARG A 20 19.13 13.88 1.53
C ARG A 20 17.74 14.02 2.10
N PHE A 21 16.74 13.47 1.42
CA PHE A 21 15.35 13.49 1.88
C PHE A 21 15.18 12.72 3.19
N LEU A 22 15.70 11.48 3.27
CA LEU A 22 15.63 10.69 4.50
C LEU A 22 16.37 11.34 5.67
N ARG A 23 17.50 11.96 5.39
CA ARG A 23 18.27 12.71 6.39
C ARG A 23 17.46 13.91 6.92
N GLU A 24 16.79 14.65 6.05
CA GLU A 24 15.92 15.76 6.45
C GLU A 24 14.74 15.28 7.31
N GLN A 25 14.10 14.16 6.92
CA GLN A 25 12.99 13.58 7.69
C GLN A 25 13.44 13.06 9.06
N ALA A 26 14.61 12.44 9.14
CA ALA A 26 15.20 12.01 10.41
C ALA A 26 15.51 13.21 11.33
N ILE A 27 16.08 14.29 10.81
CA ILE A 27 16.41 15.50 11.58
C ILE A 27 15.14 16.21 12.06
N GLN A 28 14.09 16.25 11.25
CA GLN A 28 12.80 16.85 11.61
C GLN A 28 11.99 16.00 12.61
N GLY A 29 12.49 14.82 12.99
CA GLY A 29 11.89 13.93 13.98
C GLY A 29 10.71 13.10 13.46
N GLY A 30 10.42 13.14 12.16
CA GLY A 30 9.35 12.36 11.55
C GLY A 30 9.73 10.91 11.24
N LEU A 31 11.02 10.61 11.09
CA LEU A 31 11.52 9.28 10.71
C LEU A 31 12.30 8.65 11.89
N PRO A 32 11.82 7.50 12.46
CA PRO A 32 12.54 6.79 13.51
C PRO A 32 13.95 6.39 13.07
N HIS A 33 14.95 6.69 13.88
CA HIS A 33 16.34 6.35 13.61
C HIS A 33 17.17 6.26 14.88
N VAL A 34 18.30 5.54 14.82
CA VAL A 34 19.33 5.50 15.86
C VAL A 34 20.57 6.17 15.34
N ARG A 35 21.12 7.10 16.13
CA ARG A 35 22.37 7.77 15.78
C ARG A 35 23.56 7.01 16.39
N GLN A 36 24.49 6.57 15.54
CA GLN A 36 25.73 5.93 15.94
C GLN A 36 26.91 6.74 15.40
N GLY A 37 27.46 7.65 16.23
CA GLY A 37 28.44 8.63 15.78
C GLY A 37 27.83 9.60 14.75
N ASP A 38 28.43 9.67 13.57
CA ASP A 38 27.95 10.48 12.45
C ASP A 38 26.96 9.73 11.53
N ASN A 39 26.75 8.44 11.77
CA ASN A 39 25.87 7.62 10.95
C ASN A 39 24.45 7.55 11.53
N LEU A 40 23.45 7.59 10.62
CA LEU A 40 22.07 7.29 10.93
C LEU A 40 21.78 5.84 10.56
N LEU A 41 21.23 5.09 11.50
CA LEU A 41 20.79 3.71 11.33
C LEU A 41 19.28 3.66 11.47
N PHE A 42 18.64 2.91 10.60
CA PHE A 42 17.20 2.78 10.52
C PHE A 42 16.81 1.31 10.75
N SER A 43 15.79 1.07 11.55
CA SER A 43 15.12 -0.23 11.58
C SER A 43 14.37 -0.41 10.26
N GLN A 44 14.57 -1.52 9.57
CA GLN A 44 13.87 -1.81 8.32
C GLN A 44 12.35 -1.75 8.52
N GLU A 45 11.86 -2.33 9.60
CA GLU A 45 10.44 -2.36 9.93
C GLU A 45 9.86 -0.95 10.15
N GLU A 46 10.50 -0.13 11.01
CA GLU A 46 10.06 1.24 11.29
C GLU A 46 10.12 2.12 10.04
N LEU A 47 11.17 1.95 9.21
CA LEU A 47 11.35 2.67 7.96
C LEU A 47 10.22 2.40 6.96
N LEU A 48 9.86 1.12 6.81
CA LEU A 48 8.80 0.71 5.90
C LEU A 48 7.41 1.13 6.42
N ASN A 49 7.19 1.05 7.73
CA ASN A 49 5.95 1.53 8.34
C ASN A 49 5.82 3.06 8.17
N TRP A 50 6.88 3.81 8.46
CA TRP A 50 6.91 5.25 8.23
C TRP A 50 6.64 5.60 6.75
N SER A 51 7.24 4.88 5.82
CA SER A 51 7.06 5.12 4.39
C SER A 51 5.64 4.89 3.92
N SER A 52 4.96 3.86 4.42
CA SER A 52 3.57 3.58 4.08
C SER A 52 2.59 4.65 4.58
N ILE A 53 2.98 5.40 5.63
CA ILE A 53 2.20 6.51 6.17
C ILE A 53 2.47 7.80 5.38
N HIS A 54 3.74 8.09 5.07
CA HIS A 54 4.16 9.42 4.63
C HIS A 54 4.40 9.53 3.12
N LEU A 55 4.84 8.46 2.43
CA LEU A 55 5.16 8.53 1.01
C LEU A 55 3.91 8.51 0.11
N LEU A 56 2.81 7.92 0.55
CA LEU A 56 1.55 7.95 -0.20
C LEU A 56 0.90 9.34 -0.21
N ASP A 57 1.10 10.13 0.85
CA ASP A 57 0.54 11.49 0.98
C ASP A 57 1.45 12.57 0.37
N ASN A 58 2.72 12.29 0.10
CA ASN A 58 3.72 13.29 -0.27
C ASN A 58 4.08 13.25 -1.77
N ARG A 59 3.17 13.73 -2.63
CA ARG A 59 3.36 13.86 -4.09
C ARG A 59 4.54 14.78 -4.49
N LYS A 60 5.11 15.54 -3.56
CA LYS A 60 6.18 16.51 -3.83
C LYS A 60 7.57 15.89 -4.01
N CYS A 61 7.82 14.68 -3.51
CA CYS A 61 9.13 14.04 -3.61
C CYS A 61 9.42 13.42 -4.99
N ARG A 62 8.39 13.09 -5.77
CA ARG A 62 8.55 12.38 -7.05
C ARG A 62 8.84 13.26 -8.26
N LYS A 63 8.73 14.58 -8.16
CA LYS A 63 8.89 15.50 -9.33
C LYS A 63 10.31 15.96 -9.62
N LYS A 64 11.35 15.57 -8.84
CA LYS A 64 12.69 16.17 -8.98
C LYS A 64 13.84 15.24 -9.41
N GLU A 65 13.60 13.96 -9.62
CA GLU A 65 14.68 13.02 -10.00
C GLU A 65 14.41 12.21 -11.27
N GLN A 66 13.83 12.84 -12.26
CA GLN A 66 13.79 12.32 -13.64
C GLN A 66 15.07 12.56 -14.42
N ILE A 67 16.24 12.65 -13.79
CA ILE A 67 17.51 12.75 -14.51
C ILE A 67 18.56 11.91 -13.77
N LEU A 68 19.12 10.92 -14.48
CA LEU A 68 20.27 10.08 -14.20
C LEU A 68 19.98 8.66 -13.64
N SER A 69 19.77 7.72 -14.57
CA SER A 69 20.68 6.57 -14.74
C SER A 69 20.20 5.70 -15.89
N GLU A 70 20.85 5.82 -17.04
CA GLU A 70 20.92 4.76 -18.05
C GLU A 70 21.72 3.60 -17.46
N GLY A 71 21.06 2.53 -17.13
CA GLY A 71 21.64 1.29 -16.61
C GLY A 71 20.64 0.16 -16.78
N ASP A 72 20.76 -0.55 -17.88
CA ASP A 72 20.07 -1.74 -18.33
C ASP A 72 19.85 -2.77 -17.19
N GLN A 73 18.65 -2.78 -16.59
CA GLN A 73 18.04 -3.95 -15.99
C GLN A 73 16.55 -3.87 -16.26
N ARG A 74 16.03 -4.84 -17.06
CA ARG A 74 14.59 -5.08 -17.21
C ARG A 74 13.99 -5.33 -15.83
N GLN A 75 13.53 -4.26 -15.16
CA GLN A 75 12.73 -4.39 -13.97
C GLN A 75 11.43 -5.08 -14.39
N GLU A 76 11.18 -6.27 -13.86
CA GLU A 76 9.89 -6.92 -14.01
C GLU A 76 8.80 -5.93 -13.56
N ARG A 77 7.92 -5.62 -14.48
CA ARG A 77 6.82 -4.69 -14.27
C ARG A 77 5.87 -5.26 -13.24
N ILE A 78 5.72 -4.56 -12.13
CA ILE A 78 4.76 -4.93 -11.09
C ILE A 78 3.36 -4.53 -11.56
N LEU A 79 2.51 -5.53 -11.74
CA LEU A 79 1.11 -5.39 -12.07
C LEU A 79 0.28 -5.85 -10.87
N PRO A 80 -0.35 -4.92 -10.12
CA PRO A 80 -1.20 -5.27 -8.97
C PRO A 80 -2.27 -6.31 -9.28
N GLY A 81 -2.84 -6.31 -10.49
CA GLY A 81 -3.82 -7.28 -10.93
C GLY A 81 -3.34 -8.73 -10.92
N ASN A 82 -2.02 -8.97 -11.06
CA ASN A 82 -1.47 -10.32 -10.99
C ASN A 82 -1.54 -10.95 -9.58
N TYR A 83 -1.78 -10.12 -8.56
CA TYR A 83 -1.92 -10.54 -7.15
C TYR A 83 -3.39 -10.61 -6.72
N CYS A 84 -4.35 -10.38 -7.64
CA CYS A 84 -5.77 -10.46 -7.38
C CYS A 84 -6.33 -11.79 -7.87
N SER A 85 -7.16 -12.42 -7.04
CA SER A 85 -8.03 -13.54 -7.44
C SER A 85 -9.50 -13.10 -7.40
N LEU A 86 -10.38 -13.75 -8.12
CA LEU A 86 -11.81 -13.43 -8.12
C LEU A 86 -12.44 -13.62 -6.74
N GLU A 87 -11.95 -14.59 -5.96
CA GLU A 87 -12.38 -14.87 -4.59
C GLU A 87 -12.06 -13.71 -3.64
N GLY A 88 -10.97 -12.98 -3.92
CA GLY A 88 -10.53 -11.80 -3.17
C GLY A 88 -11.21 -10.50 -3.62
N ILE A 89 -12.22 -10.55 -4.50
CA ILE A 89 -12.91 -9.36 -5.01
C ILE A 89 -14.39 -9.35 -4.61
N SER A 90 -14.83 -8.23 -4.03
CA SER A 90 -16.24 -8.07 -3.63
C SER A 90 -16.83 -6.76 -4.16
N PRO A 91 -17.77 -6.80 -5.12
CA PRO A 91 -18.46 -5.60 -5.59
C PRO A 91 -19.47 -5.05 -4.57
N GLN A 92 -19.78 -5.78 -3.50
CA GLN A 92 -20.76 -5.40 -2.46
C GLN A 92 -20.26 -5.80 -1.07
N LEU A 93 -19.24 -5.08 -0.57
CA LEU A 93 -18.72 -5.28 0.78
C LEU A 93 -19.75 -4.82 1.83
N LYS A 94 -19.96 -5.63 2.85
CA LYS A 94 -20.86 -5.32 3.97
C LYS A 94 -20.08 -4.58 5.06
N GLY A 95 -20.70 -3.60 5.71
CA GLY A 95 -20.14 -2.86 6.82
C GLY A 95 -20.69 -1.45 6.90
N LYS A 96 -20.78 -0.90 8.12
CA LYS A 96 -21.28 0.46 8.39
C LYS A 96 -20.32 1.27 9.26
N SER A 97 -19.22 0.68 9.67
CA SER A 97 -18.18 1.30 10.49
C SER A 97 -16.79 0.84 10.06
N LYS A 98 -15.74 1.56 10.42
CA LYS A 98 -14.36 1.18 10.14
C LYS A 98 -14.07 -0.26 10.61
N ALA A 99 -14.42 -0.60 11.86
CA ALA A 99 -14.20 -1.94 12.41
C ALA A 99 -14.93 -3.04 11.62
N SER A 100 -16.21 -2.80 11.23
CA SER A 100 -16.97 -3.78 10.44
C SER A 100 -16.42 -3.92 9.01
N ILE A 101 -15.87 -2.87 8.43
CA ILE A 101 -15.19 -2.93 7.13
C ILE A 101 -13.89 -3.75 7.25
N LEU A 102 -13.05 -3.48 8.26
CA LEU A 102 -11.82 -4.27 8.47
C LEU A 102 -12.13 -5.76 8.67
N MET A 103 -13.19 -6.09 9.43
CA MET A 103 -13.66 -7.47 9.59
C MET A 103 -14.06 -8.08 8.24
N SER A 104 -14.92 -7.41 7.47
CA SER A 104 -15.38 -7.92 6.16
C SER A 104 -14.23 -8.00 5.13
N LEU A 105 -13.22 -7.13 5.21
CA LEU A 105 -12.01 -7.23 4.39
C LEU A 105 -11.15 -8.43 4.79
N THR A 106 -11.08 -8.76 6.09
CA THR A 106 -10.42 -9.97 6.58
C THR A 106 -11.14 -11.23 6.09
N GLU A 107 -12.48 -11.27 6.20
CA GLU A 107 -13.28 -12.37 5.66
C GLU A 107 -13.12 -12.54 4.14
N LEU A 108 -12.93 -11.43 3.43
CA LEU A 108 -12.65 -11.46 1.99
C LEU A 108 -11.24 -12.00 1.72
N ALA A 109 -10.25 -11.59 2.48
CA ALA A 109 -8.87 -12.08 2.38
C ALA A 109 -8.77 -13.57 2.70
N GLU A 110 -9.54 -14.07 3.68
CA GLU A 110 -9.61 -15.49 4.03
C GLU A 110 -10.07 -16.36 2.85
N LYS A 111 -10.96 -15.85 1.99
CA LYS A 111 -11.44 -16.58 0.79
C LYS A 111 -10.34 -16.84 -0.24
N THR A 112 -9.25 -16.09 -0.20
CA THR A 112 -8.09 -16.34 -1.08
C THR A 112 -7.37 -17.63 -0.71
N GLY A 113 -7.59 -18.16 0.50
CA GLY A 113 -6.90 -19.35 1.02
C GLY A 113 -5.44 -19.12 1.41
N LEU A 114 -4.98 -17.86 1.39
CA LEU A 114 -3.57 -17.51 1.63
C LEU A 114 -3.29 -17.04 3.06
N LEU A 115 -4.29 -16.84 3.90
CA LEU A 115 -4.10 -16.48 5.30
C LEU A 115 -3.75 -17.70 6.16
N TYR A 116 -2.78 -17.57 7.05
CA TYR A 116 -2.50 -18.58 8.07
C TYR A 116 -3.49 -18.49 9.25
N ASP A 117 -3.80 -17.26 9.69
CA ASP A 117 -4.77 -16.98 10.74
C ASP A 117 -5.49 -15.65 10.46
N SER A 118 -6.82 -15.70 10.34
CA SER A 118 -7.63 -14.52 10.05
C SER A 118 -7.74 -13.57 11.24
N SER A 119 -7.63 -14.07 12.48
CA SER A 119 -7.68 -13.23 13.67
C SER A 119 -6.41 -12.38 13.80
N ASP A 120 -5.25 -12.98 13.59
CA ASP A 120 -3.95 -12.27 13.60
C ASP A 120 -3.88 -11.26 12.46
N PHE A 121 -4.40 -11.63 11.29
CA PHE A 121 -4.47 -10.72 10.15
C PHE A 121 -5.37 -9.52 10.42
N TYR A 122 -6.58 -9.74 10.98
CA TYR A 122 -7.49 -8.66 11.38
C TYR A 122 -6.81 -7.71 12.39
N GLU A 123 -6.18 -8.27 13.41
CA GLU A 123 -5.52 -7.46 14.44
C GLU A 123 -4.38 -6.62 13.85
N SER A 124 -3.62 -7.19 12.92
CA SER A 124 -2.57 -6.47 12.21
C SER A 124 -3.11 -5.32 11.36
N LEU A 125 -4.23 -5.51 10.63
CA LEU A 125 -4.91 -4.44 9.91
C LEU A 125 -5.42 -3.34 10.85
N ARG A 126 -6.02 -3.73 11.97
CA ARG A 126 -6.55 -2.81 12.99
C ARG A 126 -5.44 -1.93 13.58
N LEU A 127 -4.36 -2.55 14.04
CA LEU A 127 -3.20 -1.85 14.60
C LEU A 127 -2.58 -0.88 13.60
N ARG A 128 -2.49 -1.28 12.33
CA ARG A 128 -1.97 -0.42 11.27
C ARG A 128 -2.87 0.80 11.04
N GLU A 129 -4.17 0.61 11.01
CA GLU A 129 -5.15 1.69 10.76
C GLU A 129 -5.27 2.65 11.96
N GLU A 130 -4.97 2.19 13.19
CA GLU A 130 -4.91 3.04 14.37
C GLU A 130 -3.72 3.98 14.39
N GLN A 131 -2.60 3.60 13.78
CA GLN A 131 -1.42 4.48 13.70
C GLN A 131 -1.63 5.68 12.79
N ALA A 132 -2.22 5.47 11.65
CA ALA A 132 -2.61 6.50 10.69
C ALA A 132 -3.58 5.91 9.67
N SER A 133 -4.58 6.68 9.27
CA SER A 133 -5.55 6.22 8.30
C SER A 133 -4.92 5.89 6.95
N THR A 134 -5.31 4.75 6.38
CA THR A 134 -4.93 4.33 5.02
C THR A 134 -5.84 4.91 3.93
N ALA A 135 -6.80 5.77 4.31
CA ALA A 135 -7.70 6.45 3.37
C ALA A 135 -6.95 7.50 2.54
N LEU A 136 -7.19 7.47 1.24
CA LEU A 136 -6.63 8.39 0.26
C LEU A 136 -7.70 9.31 -0.34
N PRO A 137 -7.31 10.44 -0.96
CA PRO A 137 -8.22 11.25 -1.75
C PRO A 137 -8.92 10.43 -2.84
N GLY A 138 -10.19 10.73 -3.11
CA GLY A 138 -10.98 10.01 -4.11
C GLY A 138 -11.89 8.92 -3.52
N GLY A 139 -11.93 8.75 -2.19
CA GLY A 139 -12.83 7.81 -1.53
C GLY A 139 -12.34 6.36 -1.55
N VAL A 140 -11.04 6.16 -1.54
CA VAL A 140 -10.39 4.84 -1.53
C VAL A 140 -9.49 4.69 -0.31
N ALA A 141 -9.35 3.45 0.20
CA ALA A 141 -8.38 3.11 1.23
C ALA A 141 -7.47 1.96 0.76
N LEU A 142 -6.15 2.11 0.98
CA LEU A 142 -5.15 1.07 0.74
C LEU A 142 -4.79 0.40 2.06
N VAL A 143 -5.66 -0.49 2.52
CA VAL A 143 -5.54 -1.20 3.79
C VAL A 143 -4.42 -2.23 3.68
N HIS A 144 -3.55 -2.31 4.68
CA HIS A 144 -2.44 -3.27 4.69
C HIS A 144 -2.04 -3.62 6.12
N PRO A 145 -1.43 -4.79 6.38
CA PRO A 145 -1.03 -5.21 7.71
C PRO A 145 -0.02 -4.25 8.36
N HIS A 146 -0.07 -4.12 9.68
CA HIS A 146 0.91 -3.37 10.46
C HIS A 146 2.28 -4.03 10.43
N SER A 147 2.32 -5.33 10.70
CA SER A 147 3.51 -6.14 10.60
C SER A 147 3.52 -6.89 9.26
N ARG A 148 4.69 -7.00 8.66
CA ARG A 148 4.95 -7.84 7.50
C ARG A 148 5.50 -9.18 7.94
N ASP A 149 5.02 -9.65 9.07
CA ASP A 149 5.37 -10.97 9.57
C ASP A 149 5.06 -11.99 8.47
N GLU A 150 6.07 -12.75 8.07
CA GLU A 150 5.94 -13.84 7.09
C GLU A 150 4.92 -14.89 7.54
N PHE A 151 4.52 -14.87 8.81
CA PHE A 151 3.54 -15.77 9.40
C PHE A 151 2.09 -15.29 9.32
N LEU A 152 1.78 -14.19 8.65
CA LEU A 152 0.39 -13.74 8.46
C LEU A 152 -0.26 -14.40 7.23
N PHE A 153 0.51 -14.63 6.16
CA PHE A 153 0.02 -15.18 4.90
C PHE A 153 1.10 -15.94 4.12
N GLU A 154 0.68 -16.90 3.32
CA GLU A 154 1.56 -17.80 2.57
C GLU A 154 2.25 -17.09 1.41
N ASP A 155 1.50 -16.31 0.62
CA ASP A 155 2.02 -15.57 -0.53
C ASP A 155 1.35 -14.20 -0.67
N SER A 156 1.95 -13.33 -1.50
CA SER A 156 1.44 -11.98 -1.74
C SER A 156 0.09 -12.01 -2.45
N PHE A 157 -0.87 -11.23 -1.95
CA PHE A 157 -2.17 -11.07 -2.58
C PHE A 157 -2.73 -9.67 -2.40
N ILE A 158 -3.70 -9.32 -3.25
CA ILE A 158 -4.47 -8.08 -3.18
C ILE A 158 -5.95 -8.43 -3.24
N CYS A 159 -6.74 -7.93 -2.27
CA CYS A 159 -8.18 -7.95 -2.36
C CYS A 159 -8.70 -6.58 -2.81
N MET A 160 -9.83 -6.57 -3.53
CA MET A 160 -10.55 -5.37 -3.92
C MET A 160 -12.00 -5.44 -3.45
N ALA A 161 -12.50 -4.36 -2.90
CA ALA A 161 -13.89 -4.32 -2.46
C ALA A 161 -14.53 -2.95 -2.67
N LYS A 162 -15.82 -2.96 -2.96
CA LYS A 162 -16.67 -1.78 -3.05
C LYS A 162 -17.80 -1.88 -2.02
N SER A 163 -17.94 -0.88 -1.15
CA SER A 163 -19.09 -0.78 -0.24
C SER A 163 -20.26 -0.06 -0.90
N GLN A 164 -21.47 -0.41 -0.48
CA GLN A 164 -22.68 0.22 -1.01
C GLN A 164 -22.76 1.72 -0.66
N TYR A 165 -22.21 2.12 0.48
CA TYR A 165 -22.22 3.49 0.96
C TYR A 165 -20.81 3.89 1.40
N PRO A 166 -20.44 5.18 1.24
CA PRO A 166 -19.20 5.69 1.78
C PRO A 166 -19.15 5.56 3.30
N ILE A 167 -18.03 5.08 3.82
CA ILE A 167 -17.81 4.86 5.26
C ILE A 167 -16.76 5.85 5.76
N PHE A 168 -16.95 6.42 6.95
CA PHE A 168 -15.91 7.20 7.61
C PHE A 168 -14.71 6.29 7.92
N PHE A 169 -13.65 6.44 7.15
CA PHE A 169 -12.45 5.63 7.27
C PHE A 169 -11.22 6.47 7.64
N GLY A 170 -11.13 7.73 7.20
CA GLY A 170 -10.07 8.67 7.54
C GLY A 170 -10.47 9.58 8.71
N GLU A 171 -9.63 9.69 9.75
CA GLU A 171 -9.96 10.45 10.97
C GLU A 171 -9.77 11.97 10.82
N GLU A 172 -8.69 12.42 10.18
CA GLU A 172 -8.26 13.82 10.25
C GLU A 172 -9.02 14.82 9.37
N ASN A 173 -9.81 14.39 8.40
CA ASN A 173 -10.52 15.31 7.49
C ASN A 173 -11.94 14.88 7.13
N GLY A 174 -12.55 13.99 7.92
CA GLY A 174 -13.88 13.45 7.61
C GLY A 174 -13.94 12.70 6.29
N ARG A 175 -12.81 12.12 5.85
CA ARG A 175 -12.71 11.37 4.60
C ARG A 175 -13.53 10.10 4.69
N THR A 176 -14.44 9.93 3.74
CA THR A 176 -15.18 8.70 3.55
C THR A 176 -14.55 7.88 2.42
N SER A 177 -14.59 6.55 2.54
CA SER A 177 -14.16 5.62 1.52
C SER A 177 -15.28 4.65 1.15
N ASP A 178 -15.42 4.37 -0.13
CA ASP A 178 -16.34 3.39 -0.70
C ASP A 178 -15.60 2.28 -1.48
N LEU A 179 -14.30 2.50 -1.77
CA LEU A 179 -13.42 1.51 -2.38
C LEU A 179 -12.30 1.14 -1.43
N PHE A 180 -11.97 -0.15 -1.37
CA PHE A 180 -10.98 -0.70 -0.47
C PHE A 180 -10.07 -1.68 -1.23
N PHE A 181 -8.77 -1.52 -1.04
CA PHE A 181 -7.78 -2.51 -1.44
C PHE A 181 -7.13 -3.05 -0.17
N VAL A 182 -7.06 -4.37 -0.02
CA VAL A 182 -6.20 -5.01 0.98
C VAL A 182 -4.92 -5.40 0.28
N VAL A 183 -3.79 -4.86 0.73
CA VAL A 183 -2.47 -5.12 0.14
C VAL A 183 -1.65 -5.95 1.13
N ALA A 184 -1.67 -7.27 0.97
CA ALA A 184 -0.88 -8.22 1.71
C ALA A 184 0.27 -8.70 0.83
N CYS A 185 1.41 -8.04 0.92
CA CYS A 185 2.56 -8.33 0.09
C CYS A 185 3.81 -8.55 0.94
N LYS A 186 4.65 -9.51 0.53
CA LYS A 186 5.97 -9.73 1.11
C LYS A 186 6.84 -8.47 0.94
N ASP A 187 7.82 -8.30 1.80
CA ASP A 187 8.59 -7.05 2.00
C ASP A 187 9.05 -6.38 0.69
N GLU A 188 9.58 -7.16 -0.25
CA GLU A 188 10.12 -6.65 -1.51
C GLU A 188 9.06 -6.05 -2.43
N LEU A 189 7.82 -6.55 -2.34
CA LEU A 189 6.71 -6.15 -3.20
C LEU A 189 5.81 -5.07 -2.58
N HIS A 190 5.81 -4.94 -1.27
CA HIS A 190 4.84 -4.11 -0.56
C HIS A 190 4.84 -2.64 -1.02
N LEU A 191 5.99 -1.96 -0.92
CA LEU A 191 6.08 -0.55 -1.34
C LEU A 191 5.92 -0.37 -2.86
N PRO A 192 6.55 -1.20 -3.70
CA PRO A 192 6.30 -1.15 -5.13
C PRO A 192 4.83 -1.30 -5.51
N VAL A 193 4.10 -2.23 -4.91
CA VAL A 193 2.65 -2.42 -5.16
C VAL A 193 1.84 -1.22 -4.69
N LEU A 194 2.06 -0.73 -3.46
CA LEU A 194 1.39 0.48 -2.96
C LEU A 194 1.67 1.69 -3.85
N GLY A 195 2.92 1.86 -4.29
CA GLY A 195 3.31 2.94 -5.19
C GLY A 195 2.64 2.83 -6.57
N CYS A 196 2.52 1.60 -7.11
CA CYS A 196 1.82 1.35 -8.36
C CYS A 196 0.32 1.67 -8.24
N LEU A 197 -0.35 1.14 -7.21
CA LEU A 197 -1.76 1.45 -6.93
C LEU A 197 -1.98 2.95 -6.73
N GLY A 198 -1.11 3.63 -5.98
CA GLY A 198 -1.19 5.08 -5.77
C GLY A 198 -1.11 5.87 -7.08
N ARG A 199 -0.28 5.45 -8.04
CA ARG A 199 -0.21 6.06 -9.39
C ARG A 199 -1.45 5.76 -10.21
N LEU A 200 -1.91 4.51 -10.25
CA LEU A 200 -3.13 4.13 -10.97
C LEU A 200 -4.33 4.96 -10.48
N ILE A 201 -4.47 5.11 -9.16
CA ILE A 201 -5.51 5.93 -8.53
C ILE A 201 -5.39 7.41 -8.91
N ALA A 202 -4.18 7.95 -8.97
CA ALA A 202 -3.96 9.38 -9.20
C ALA A 202 -4.01 9.79 -10.67
N GLU A 203 -3.64 8.90 -11.59
CA GLU A 203 -3.36 9.24 -12.99
C GLU A 203 -4.34 8.61 -13.97
N THR A 204 -5.28 7.77 -13.50
CA THR A 204 -6.27 7.11 -14.36
C THR A 204 -7.70 7.32 -13.87
N THR A 205 -8.67 6.83 -14.62
CA THR A 205 -10.09 6.80 -14.25
C THR A 205 -10.47 5.62 -13.35
N LEU A 206 -9.48 4.85 -12.85
CA LEU A 206 -9.66 3.60 -12.15
C LEU A 206 -10.78 3.64 -11.08
N LEU A 207 -10.76 4.64 -10.19
CA LEU A 207 -11.76 4.73 -9.11
C LEU A 207 -13.18 4.94 -9.64
N GLY A 208 -13.33 5.74 -10.71
CA GLY A 208 -14.63 5.97 -11.35
C GLY A 208 -15.16 4.68 -12.00
N ASP A 209 -14.29 4.00 -12.72
CA ASP A 209 -14.66 2.77 -13.45
C ASP A 209 -14.94 1.61 -12.48
N LEU A 210 -14.19 1.48 -11.36
CA LEU A 210 -14.47 0.49 -10.30
C LEU A 210 -15.84 0.71 -9.62
N ARG A 211 -16.26 1.96 -9.47
CA ARG A 211 -17.61 2.26 -8.91
C ARG A 211 -18.73 1.80 -9.82
N LEU A 212 -18.51 1.79 -11.13
CA LEU A 212 -19.48 1.33 -12.12
C LEU A 212 -19.50 -0.19 -12.28
N ALA A 213 -18.41 -0.87 -11.93
CA ALA A 213 -18.31 -2.33 -12.03
C ALA A 213 -19.35 -3.02 -11.09
N GLU A 214 -20.06 -4.01 -11.62
CA GLU A 214 -21.12 -4.72 -10.91
C GLU A 214 -20.72 -6.15 -10.48
N SER A 215 -19.62 -6.68 -11.03
CA SER A 215 -19.12 -8.02 -10.72
C SER A 215 -17.62 -7.99 -10.36
N ALA A 216 -17.14 -9.08 -9.77
CA ALA A 216 -15.73 -9.28 -9.45
C ALA A 216 -14.86 -9.29 -10.71
N GLU A 217 -15.35 -9.93 -11.77
CA GLU A 217 -14.70 -10.00 -13.08
C GLU A 217 -14.55 -8.61 -13.69
N GLU A 218 -15.59 -7.78 -13.65
CA GLU A 218 -15.54 -6.41 -14.15
C GLU A 218 -14.56 -5.54 -13.35
N MET A 219 -14.52 -5.69 -12.02
CA MET A 219 -13.54 -5.00 -11.18
C MET A 219 -12.11 -5.39 -11.55
N LEU A 220 -11.84 -6.69 -11.73
CA LEU A 220 -10.51 -7.18 -12.12
C LEU A 220 -10.11 -6.69 -13.52
N MET A 221 -11.02 -6.79 -14.49
CA MET A 221 -10.80 -6.26 -15.84
C MET A 221 -10.53 -4.76 -15.84
N THR A 222 -11.22 -4.01 -15.01
CA THR A 222 -11.03 -2.56 -14.84
C THR A 222 -9.61 -2.24 -14.33
N LEU A 223 -9.12 -3.00 -13.33
CA LEU A 223 -7.75 -2.86 -12.85
C LEU A 223 -6.72 -3.17 -13.94
N HIS A 224 -6.86 -4.30 -14.64
CA HIS A 224 -5.98 -4.67 -15.75
C HIS A 224 -5.98 -3.63 -16.88
N LYS A 225 -7.13 -3.05 -17.20
CA LYS A 225 -7.22 -1.97 -18.19
C LYS A 225 -6.46 -0.71 -17.74
N ALA A 226 -6.59 -0.34 -16.48
CA ALA A 226 -5.85 0.80 -15.93
C ALA A 226 -4.33 0.57 -15.96
N GLU A 227 -3.88 -0.65 -15.71
CA GLU A 227 -2.47 -1.05 -15.76
C GLU A 227 -1.86 -0.94 -17.17
N GLN A 228 -2.68 -0.96 -18.22
CA GLN A 228 -2.23 -0.79 -19.61
C GLN A 228 -2.02 0.68 -19.98
N ASN A 229 -2.38 1.63 -19.12
CA ASN A 229 -2.22 3.05 -19.41
C ASN A 229 -0.73 3.41 -19.52
N PRO A 230 -0.29 4.02 -20.66
CA PRO A 230 1.10 4.39 -20.87
C PRO A 230 1.68 5.32 -19.79
N SER A 231 0.86 6.20 -19.21
CA SER A 231 1.28 7.12 -18.14
C SER A 231 1.70 6.38 -16.87
N CYS A 232 1.18 5.15 -16.66
CA CYS A 232 1.55 4.28 -15.53
C CYS A 232 2.69 3.31 -15.91
N LEU A 233 3.06 3.26 -17.22
CA LEU A 233 4.08 2.36 -17.77
C LEU A 233 5.49 2.92 -17.65
N LEU A 234 5.62 4.22 -17.46
CA LEU A 234 6.92 4.88 -17.32
C LEU A 234 7.39 4.70 -15.86
N THR A 235 8.04 3.58 -15.61
CA THR A 235 8.96 3.44 -14.49
C THR A 235 10.32 3.86 -14.99
N ASP A 236 10.59 5.15 -14.99
CA ASP A 236 11.95 5.66 -14.96
C ASP A 236 12.37 5.89 -13.52
#